data_dec36151d1776a89dafe65e2f1260af2
#
_entry.id   dec36151d1776a89dafe65e2f1260af2
#
_cell.length_a   1.000
_cell.length_b   1.000
_cell.length_c   1.000
_cell.angle_alpha   90.00
_cell.angle_beta   90.00
_cell.angle_gamma   90.00
#
_symmetry.space_group_name_H-M   'P 1'
#
loop_
_entity.id
_entity.type
_entity.pdbx_description
1 polymer ?
#
loop_
_entity_poly.entity_id
_entity_poly.type
_entity_poly.pdbx_seq_one_letter_code
_entity_poly.pdbx_strand_id
1 'polypeptide(L)'
;MEKNNDLSVHHAPRSMQAVLSDGYRLYAQNFTRLVRSSWIQAVIYALATGACVTYYYTRLLPLVLSHDASMLTTLAIWLGTGVIFLLAAILFAFAGGVAPLHDHFQSGAIHSPRRWWGRWPWRLMLKGLTTLPRMLWQVIRHQLGALIVVTLVTALVALVASAILELPALILSTANMQAQVGLAAGDAVDLPENFVWINFATFSFCGLLQAYIHLSTLFPLYYVWGNTTKMISRKK
;
A
#
# COMPACT_ATOMS: atom_id res chain seq x y z
N MET A 1 -27.33 -5.63 29.11
CA MET A 1 -28.40 -5.98 28.14
C MET A 1 -28.35 -5.04 26.92
N GLU A 2 -27.19 -4.86 26.30
CA GLU A 2 -26.94 -3.84 25.25
C GLU A 2 -26.10 -4.38 24.08
N LYS A 3 -26.25 -5.68 23.75
CA LYS A 3 -25.41 -6.36 22.74
C LYS A 3 -26.12 -6.66 21.42
N ASN A 4 -27.38 -6.27 21.26
CA ASN A 4 -28.17 -6.65 20.05
C ASN A 4 -28.47 -5.53 19.05
N ASN A 5 -28.04 -4.27 19.30
CA ASN A 5 -28.35 -3.17 18.40
C ASN A 5 -27.37 -2.97 17.24
N ASP A 6 -26.17 -3.52 17.30
CA ASP A 6 -25.15 -3.30 16.23
C ASP A 6 -25.36 -4.15 14.98
N LEU A 7 -26.07 -5.26 15.06
CA LEU A 7 -26.30 -6.15 13.90
C LEU A 7 -27.40 -5.65 12.95
N SER A 8 -28.35 -4.84 13.46
CA SER A 8 -29.45 -4.31 12.63
C SER A 8 -29.06 -3.12 11.77
N VAL A 9 -28.01 -2.37 12.15
CA VAL A 9 -27.48 -1.22 11.39
C VAL A 9 -26.84 -1.64 10.07
N HIS A 10 -26.49 -2.92 9.92
CA HIS A 10 -25.83 -3.43 8.72
C HIS A 10 -26.76 -3.74 7.54
N HIS A 11 -28.07 -3.52 7.65
CA HIS A 11 -29.03 -4.00 6.64
C HIS A 11 -29.46 -2.97 5.58
N ALA A 12 -29.18 -1.67 5.76
CA ALA A 12 -29.51 -0.65 4.76
C ALA A 12 -28.34 -0.38 3.82
N PRO A 13 -28.58 -0.05 2.53
CA PRO A 13 -27.52 0.47 1.65
C PRO A 13 -27.02 1.80 2.24
N ARG A 14 -25.69 1.88 2.41
CA ARG A 14 -25.05 3.03 3.07
C ARG A 14 -24.82 4.16 2.08
N SER A 15 -24.92 5.40 2.56
CA SER A 15 -24.46 6.55 1.78
C SER A 15 -22.95 6.51 1.56
N MET A 16 -22.45 7.19 0.54
CA MET A 16 -21.01 7.29 0.26
C MET A 16 -20.21 7.82 1.45
N GLN A 17 -20.75 8.85 2.11
CA GLN A 17 -20.13 9.43 3.30
C GLN A 17 -20.03 8.40 4.44
N ALA A 18 -21.05 7.59 4.65
CA ALA A 18 -21.03 6.52 5.65
C ALA A 18 -19.99 5.45 5.30
N VAL A 19 -19.85 5.07 4.02
CA VAL A 19 -18.85 4.11 3.55
C VAL A 19 -17.44 4.60 3.84
N LEU A 20 -17.13 5.86 3.55
CA LEU A 20 -15.84 6.49 3.83
C LEU A 20 -15.57 6.56 5.34
N SER A 21 -16.52 7.12 6.09
CA SER A 21 -16.41 7.28 7.55
C SER A 21 -16.22 5.94 8.26
N ASP A 22 -17.04 4.93 7.92
CA ASP A 22 -16.95 3.61 8.54
C ASP A 22 -15.66 2.87 8.16
N GLY A 23 -15.20 3.04 6.92
CA GLY A 23 -13.93 2.46 6.46
C GLY A 23 -12.74 3.00 7.24
N TYR A 24 -12.61 4.31 7.35
CA TYR A 24 -11.53 4.94 8.13
C TYR A 24 -11.67 4.67 9.63
N ARG A 25 -12.88 4.67 10.16
CA ARG A 25 -13.15 4.33 11.56
C ARG A 25 -12.70 2.89 11.86
N LEU A 26 -13.03 1.94 10.99
CA LEU A 26 -12.60 0.54 11.15
C LEU A 26 -11.07 0.44 11.12
N TYR A 27 -10.41 1.14 10.20
CA TYR A 27 -8.96 1.20 10.14
C TYR A 27 -8.37 1.74 11.44
N ALA A 28 -8.81 2.92 11.89
CA ALA A 28 -8.30 3.58 13.09
C ALA A 28 -8.52 2.74 14.36
N GLN A 29 -9.71 2.17 14.54
CA GLN A 29 -10.03 1.35 15.70
C GLN A 29 -9.22 0.05 15.77
N ASN A 30 -8.79 -0.48 14.64
CA ASN A 30 -8.03 -1.72 14.58
C ASN A 30 -6.55 -1.52 14.22
N PHE A 31 -6.07 -0.29 14.16
CA PHE A 31 -4.72 0.03 13.71
C PHE A 31 -3.64 -0.79 14.41
N THR A 32 -3.65 -0.84 15.74
CA THR A 32 -2.68 -1.62 16.52
C THR A 32 -2.72 -3.12 16.19
N ARG A 33 -3.91 -3.68 15.93
CA ARG A 33 -4.05 -5.08 15.53
C ARG A 33 -3.52 -5.32 14.14
N LEU A 34 -3.78 -4.39 13.21
CA LEU A 34 -3.28 -4.43 11.84
C LEU A 34 -1.76 -4.35 11.81
N VAL A 35 -1.17 -3.40 12.52
CA VAL A 35 0.29 -3.29 12.65
C VAL A 35 0.86 -4.59 13.21
N ARG A 36 0.29 -5.11 14.30
CA ARG A 36 0.78 -6.36 14.92
C ARG A 36 0.68 -7.57 13.99
N SER A 37 -0.30 -7.59 13.08
CA SER A 37 -0.49 -8.70 12.15
C SER A 37 0.35 -8.59 10.88
N SER A 38 0.71 -7.38 10.45
CA SER A 38 1.37 -7.11 9.16
C SER A 38 2.78 -6.52 9.27
N TRP A 39 3.32 -6.36 10.47
CA TRP A 39 4.59 -5.66 10.67
C TRP A 39 5.77 -6.28 9.90
N ILE A 40 5.84 -7.62 9.79
CA ILE A 40 6.93 -8.28 9.05
C ILE A 40 6.83 -7.93 7.56
N GLN A 41 5.62 -8.00 6.97
CA GLN A 41 5.40 -7.66 5.57
C GLN A 41 5.62 -6.15 5.33
N ALA A 42 5.24 -5.31 6.30
CA ALA A 42 5.52 -3.88 6.25
C ALA A 42 7.03 -3.60 6.26
N VAL A 43 7.79 -4.31 7.10
CA VAL A 43 9.26 -4.21 7.12
C VAL A 43 9.86 -4.71 5.80
N ILE A 44 9.40 -5.84 5.27
CA ILE A 44 9.87 -6.34 3.97
C ILE A 44 9.59 -5.31 2.87
N TYR A 45 8.38 -4.74 2.84
CA TYR A 45 8.03 -3.69 1.90
C TYR A 45 8.91 -2.44 2.07
N ALA A 46 9.14 -1.99 3.30
CA ALA A 46 9.98 -0.85 3.63
C ALA A 46 11.44 -1.06 3.18
N LEU A 47 12.02 -2.22 3.49
CA LEU A 47 13.37 -2.56 3.07
C LEU A 47 13.50 -2.69 1.55
N ALA A 48 12.50 -3.27 0.89
CA ALA A 48 12.45 -3.33 -0.57
C ALA A 48 12.38 -1.92 -1.18
N THR A 49 11.56 -1.02 -0.63
CA THR A 49 11.48 0.38 -1.06
C THR A 49 12.83 1.08 -0.90
N GLY A 50 13.42 1.00 0.30
CA GLY A 50 14.72 1.59 0.58
C GLY A 50 15.81 1.07 -0.36
N ALA A 51 15.89 -0.24 -0.56
CA ALA A 51 16.86 -0.85 -1.45
C ALA A 51 16.67 -0.45 -2.92
N CYS A 52 15.43 -0.51 -3.43
CA CYS A 52 15.13 -0.15 -4.82
C CYS A 52 15.44 1.34 -5.10
N VAL A 53 15.02 2.25 -4.20
CA VAL A 53 15.24 3.69 -4.40
C VAL A 53 16.72 4.04 -4.25
N THR A 54 17.41 3.47 -3.26
CA THR A 54 18.86 3.66 -3.09
C THR A 54 19.64 3.15 -4.30
N TYR A 55 19.28 1.95 -4.80
CA TYR A 55 19.89 1.40 -6.01
C TYR A 55 19.64 2.27 -7.23
N TYR A 56 18.43 2.84 -7.35
CA TYR A 56 18.12 3.80 -8.41
C TYR A 56 19.08 4.99 -8.41
N TYR A 57 19.25 5.66 -7.27
CA TYR A 57 20.11 6.84 -7.19
C TYR A 57 21.60 6.53 -7.30
N THR A 58 22.06 5.40 -6.76
CA THR A 58 23.48 5.08 -6.70
C THR A 58 24.03 4.35 -7.93
N ARG A 59 23.16 3.67 -8.68
CA ARG A 59 23.59 2.85 -9.81
C ARG A 59 22.88 3.20 -11.10
N LEU A 60 21.56 3.27 -11.07
CA LEU A 60 20.79 3.43 -12.31
C LEU A 60 20.85 4.85 -12.85
N LEU A 61 20.68 5.86 -12.01
CA LEU A 61 20.70 7.26 -12.43
C LEU A 61 22.05 7.69 -13.02
N PRO A 62 23.21 7.40 -12.40
CA PRO A 62 24.51 7.67 -13.01
C PRO A 62 24.68 6.97 -14.35
N LEU A 63 24.26 5.71 -14.46
CA LEU A 63 24.36 4.93 -15.69
C LEU A 63 23.53 5.55 -16.84
N VAL A 64 22.36 6.11 -16.53
CA VAL A 64 21.51 6.80 -17.51
C VAL A 64 22.11 8.14 -17.92
N LEU A 65 22.69 8.88 -16.97
CA LEU A 65 23.31 10.19 -17.23
C LEU A 65 24.62 10.10 -18.04
N SER A 66 25.43 9.05 -17.85
CA SER A 66 26.68 8.83 -18.59
C SER A 66 26.46 8.35 -20.01
N HIS A 67 25.26 7.99 -20.42
CA HIS A 67 24.96 7.39 -21.73
C HIS A 67 25.70 6.06 -22.02
N ASP A 68 26.37 5.48 -21.03
CA ASP A 68 27.16 4.24 -21.16
C ASP A 68 26.31 2.97 -21.17
N ALA A 69 25.06 3.06 -20.72
CA ALA A 69 24.19 1.92 -20.66
C ALA A 69 23.47 1.66 -21.96
N SER A 70 23.46 0.39 -22.38
CA SER A 70 22.54 -0.01 -23.42
C SER A 70 21.10 0.16 -22.90
N MET A 71 20.19 0.60 -23.78
CA MET A 71 18.78 0.76 -23.45
C MET A 71 18.19 -0.53 -22.86
N LEU A 72 18.66 -1.69 -23.28
CA LEU A 72 18.21 -3.00 -22.86
C LEU A 72 18.62 -3.32 -21.40
N THR A 73 19.84 -2.95 -21.01
CA THR A 73 20.34 -3.11 -19.63
C THR A 73 19.56 -2.22 -18.67
N THR A 74 19.34 -0.96 -19.03
CA THR A 74 18.56 -0.01 -18.24
C THR A 74 17.12 -0.52 -18.02
N LEU A 75 16.49 -0.98 -19.10
CA LEU A 75 15.13 -1.52 -19.07
C LEU A 75 15.03 -2.80 -18.20
N ALA A 76 16.01 -3.70 -18.29
CA ALA A 76 16.06 -4.93 -17.49
C ALA A 76 16.18 -4.62 -15.99
N ILE A 77 16.98 -3.63 -15.60
CA ILE A 77 17.13 -3.20 -14.20
C ILE A 77 15.84 -2.56 -13.71
N TRP A 78 15.20 -1.69 -14.49
CA TRP A 78 13.92 -1.08 -14.16
C TRP A 78 12.82 -2.12 -13.94
N LEU A 79 12.72 -3.09 -14.84
CA LEU A 79 11.74 -4.19 -14.71
C LEU A 79 12.04 -5.05 -13.48
N GLY A 80 13.29 -5.40 -13.23
CA GLY A 80 13.68 -6.22 -12.08
C GLY A 80 13.35 -5.56 -10.74
N THR A 81 13.73 -4.29 -10.57
CA THR A 81 13.44 -3.52 -9.35
C THR A 81 11.93 -3.30 -9.18
N GLY A 82 11.22 -2.99 -10.27
CA GLY A 82 9.77 -2.84 -10.28
C GLY A 82 9.03 -4.12 -9.86
N VAL A 83 9.47 -5.29 -10.32
CA VAL A 83 8.89 -6.57 -9.94
C VAL A 83 9.09 -6.85 -8.46
N ILE A 84 10.28 -6.62 -7.91
CA ILE A 84 10.58 -6.82 -6.48
C ILE A 84 9.67 -5.92 -5.62
N PHE A 85 9.58 -4.64 -6.00
CA PHE A 85 8.72 -3.68 -5.31
C PHE A 85 7.24 -4.08 -5.37
N LEU A 86 6.75 -4.48 -6.54
CA LEU A 86 5.38 -4.90 -6.77
C LEU A 86 5.03 -6.15 -5.93
N LEU A 87 5.92 -7.14 -5.88
CA LEU A 87 5.73 -8.34 -5.08
C LEU A 87 5.67 -8.02 -3.58
N ALA A 88 6.55 -7.15 -3.09
CA ALA A 88 6.52 -6.70 -1.70
C ALA A 88 5.24 -5.93 -1.37
N ALA A 89 4.77 -5.04 -2.27
CA ALA A 89 3.53 -4.29 -2.13
C ALA A 89 2.31 -5.22 -2.09
N ILE A 90 2.24 -6.20 -3.00
CA ILE A 90 1.18 -7.19 -3.04
C ILE A 90 1.15 -8.01 -1.74
N LEU A 91 2.29 -8.52 -1.28
CA LEU A 91 2.40 -9.26 -0.03
C LEU A 91 1.87 -8.45 1.16
N PHE A 92 2.28 -7.19 1.26
CA PHE A 92 1.84 -6.30 2.32
C PHE A 92 0.33 -6.00 2.24
N ALA A 93 -0.19 -5.65 1.06
CA ALA A 93 -1.60 -5.35 0.86
C ALA A 93 -2.50 -6.55 1.21
N PHE A 94 -2.07 -7.76 0.87
CA PHE A 94 -2.82 -8.97 1.24
C PHE A 94 -2.78 -9.25 2.73
N ALA A 95 -1.61 -9.21 3.36
CA ALA A 95 -1.45 -9.55 4.76
C ALA A 95 -2.04 -8.48 5.70
N GLY A 96 -1.83 -7.20 5.37
CA GLY A 96 -2.27 -6.07 6.18
C GLY A 96 -3.72 -5.62 5.92
N GLY A 97 -4.21 -5.80 4.69
CA GLY A 97 -5.52 -5.27 4.26
C GLY A 97 -6.54 -6.35 3.97
N VAL A 98 -6.33 -7.12 2.91
CA VAL A 98 -7.36 -8.01 2.37
C VAL A 98 -7.74 -9.12 3.36
N ALA A 99 -6.76 -9.76 4.01
CA ALA A 99 -7.02 -10.84 4.94
C ALA A 99 -7.79 -10.39 6.22
N PRO A 100 -7.38 -9.31 6.91
CA PRO A 100 -8.14 -8.78 8.04
C PRO A 100 -9.55 -8.31 7.67
N LEU A 101 -9.70 -7.66 6.49
CA LEU A 101 -10.99 -7.18 6.03
C LEU A 101 -11.94 -8.34 5.68
N HIS A 102 -11.42 -9.37 5.01
CA HIS A 102 -12.20 -10.56 4.70
C HIS A 102 -12.69 -11.27 5.97
N ASP A 103 -11.83 -11.40 6.97
CA ASP A 103 -12.17 -11.97 8.29
C ASP A 103 -13.24 -11.13 8.99
N HIS A 104 -13.10 -9.79 8.98
CA HIS A 104 -14.08 -8.88 9.55
C HIS A 104 -15.47 -9.03 8.92
N PHE A 105 -15.56 -9.16 7.60
CA PHE A 105 -16.84 -9.28 6.91
C PHE A 105 -17.48 -10.68 7.06
N GLN A 106 -16.69 -11.70 7.39
CA GLN A 106 -17.20 -13.05 7.65
C GLN A 106 -17.59 -13.26 9.12
N SER A 107 -16.78 -12.79 10.04
CA SER A 107 -16.91 -13.09 11.48
C SER A 107 -17.39 -11.90 12.34
N GLY A 108 -17.50 -10.71 11.74
CA GLY A 108 -17.84 -9.47 12.45
C GLY A 108 -16.71 -8.87 13.29
N ALA A 109 -15.54 -9.51 13.34
CA ALA A 109 -14.39 -9.03 14.10
C ALA A 109 -13.08 -9.27 13.35
N ILE A 110 -12.11 -8.37 13.52
CA ILE A 110 -10.73 -8.61 13.04
C ILE A 110 -10.02 -9.46 14.09
N HIS A 111 -9.83 -10.73 13.78
CA HIS A 111 -9.10 -11.63 14.66
C HIS A 111 -7.59 -11.46 14.42
N SER A 112 -6.82 -11.18 15.48
CA SER A 112 -5.37 -11.25 15.36
C SER A 112 -4.97 -12.72 15.19
N PRO A 113 -4.22 -13.11 14.17
CA PRO A 113 -3.81 -14.49 13.99
C PRO A 113 -2.90 -14.91 15.16
N ARG A 114 -3.45 -15.70 16.08
CA ARG A 114 -2.75 -16.18 17.28
C ARG A 114 -1.54 -17.10 16.99
N ARG A 115 -1.38 -17.56 15.74
CA ARG A 115 -0.26 -18.43 15.30
C ARG A 115 0.24 -18.01 13.92
N TRP A 116 1.20 -17.12 13.91
CA TRP A 116 1.86 -16.62 12.70
C TRP A 116 2.69 -17.67 11.96
N TRP A 117 3.24 -18.65 12.68
CA TRP A 117 4.18 -19.65 12.14
C TRP A 117 3.53 -20.90 11.55
N GLY A 118 2.21 -21.11 11.69
CA GLY A 118 1.57 -22.36 11.30
C GLY A 118 0.71 -22.35 10.04
N ARG A 119 0.32 -21.17 9.53
CA ARG A 119 -0.45 -21.04 8.29
C ARG A 119 0.14 -19.94 7.43
N TRP A 120 1.13 -20.31 6.66
CA TRP A 120 1.72 -19.43 5.68
C TRP A 120 0.64 -18.83 4.78
N PRO A 121 0.70 -17.52 4.44
CA PRO A 121 -0.38 -16.76 3.79
C PRO A 121 -0.70 -17.20 2.35
N TRP A 122 0.04 -18.16 1.77
CA TRP A 122 -0.13 -18.60 0.38
C TRP A 122 -1.56 -19.02 0.04
N ARG A 123 -2.25 -19.74 0.95
CA ARG A 123 -3.63 -20.15 0.72
C ARG A 123 -4.60 -18.97 0.78
N LEU A 124 -4.33 -17.98 1.63
CA LEU A 124 -5.10 -16.74 1.70
C LEU A 124 -4.79 -15.84 0.50
N MET A 125 -3.52 -15.76 0.07
CA MET A 125 -3.12 -15.06 -1.15
C MET A 125 -3.78 -15.67 -2.38
N LEU A 126 -3.75 -16.97 -2.56
CA LEU A 126 -4.38 -17.65 -3.70
C LEU A 126 -5.90 -17.45 -3.70
N LYS A 127 -6.57 -17.57 -2.56
CA LYS A 127 -7.99 -17.26 -2.45
C LYS A 127 -8.27 -15.79 -2.72
N GLY A 128 -7.45 -14.87 -2.21
CA GLY A 128 -7.57 -13.43 -2.47
C GLY A 128 -7.40 -13.11 -3.95
N LEU A 129 -6.36 -13.66 -4.61
CA LEU A 129 -6.10 -13.45 -6.03
C LEU A 129 -7.26 -13.91 -6.92
N THR A 130 -7.96 -14.97 -6.54
CA THR A 130 -9.12 -15.46 -7.29
C THR A 130 -10.41 -14.72 -6.96
N THR A 131 -10.55 -14.18 -5.76
CA THR A 131 -11.76 -13.46 -5.32
C THR A 131 -11.75 -11.99 -5.70
N LEU A 132 -10.58 -11.32 -5.65
CA LEU A 132 -10.43 -9.90 -5.97
C LEU A 132 -10.94 -9.52 -7.37
N PRO A 133 -10.62 -10.23 -8.46
CA PRO A 133 -11.13 -9.88 -9.79
C PRO A 133 -12.66 -9.96 -9.86
N ARG A 134 -13.26 -10.96 -9.22
CA ARG A 134 -14.72 -11.10 -9.15
C ARG A 134 -15.37 -9.98 -8.35
N MET A 135 -14.75 -9.62 -7.21
CA MET A 135 -15.20 -8.51 -6.37
C MET A 135 -15.16 -7.18 -7.12
N LEU A 136 -14.03 -6.87 -7.77
CA LEU A 136 -13.85 -5.67 -8.59
C LEU A 136 -14.86 -5.64 -9.74
N TRP A 137 -15.04 -6.73 -10.46
CA TRP A 137 -16.00 -6.82 -11.55
C TRP A 137 -17.44 -6.56 -11.10
N GLN A 138 -17.84 -7.09 -9.95
CA GLN A 138 -19.16 -6.85 -9.38
C GLN A 138 -19.37 -5.36 -9.02
N VAL A 139 -18.36 -4.72 -8.41
CA VAL A 139 -18.43 -3.30 -8.05
C VAL A 139 -18.47 -2.43 -9.31
N ILE A 140 -17.60 -2.68 -10.27
CA ILE A 140 -17.55 -1.95 -11.55
C ILE A 140 -18.91 -2.02 -12.26
N ARG A 141 -19.51 -3.20 -12.32
CA ARG A 141 -20.78 -3.39 -13.02
C ARG A 141 -21.98 -2.73 -12.34
N HIS A 142 -21.98 -2.60 -11.01
CA HIS A 142 -23.15 -2.15 -10.25
C HIS A 142 -23.00 -0.79 -9.57
N GLN A 143 -21.77 -0.37 -9.26
CA GLN A 143 -21.49 0.86 -8.49
C GLN A 143 -20.21 1.57 -8.95
N LEU A 144 -19.98 1.68 -10.25
CA LEU A 144 -18.79 2.34 -10.80
C LEU A 144 -18.63 3.77 -10.26
N GLY A 145 -19.71 4.55 -10.20
CA GLY A 145 -19.68 5.92 -9.69
C GLY A 145 -19.24 6.00 -8.21
N ALA A 146 -19.73 5.07 -7.37
CA ALA A 146 -19.32 4.97 -5.98
C ALA A 146 -17.83 4.61 -5.85
N LEU A 147 -17.37 3.66 -6.66
CA LEU A 147 -15.97 3.26 -6.68
C LEU A 147 -15.05 4.44 -7.07
N ILE A 148 -15.41 5.17 -8.13
CA ILE A 148 -14.62 6.33 -8.59
C ILE A 148 -14.53 7.39 -7.49
N VAL A 149 -15.66 7.80 -6.91
CA VAL A 149 -15.66 8.84 -5.87
C VAL A 149 -14.88 8.41 -4.63
N VAL A 150 -15.10 7.19 -4.14
CA VAL A 150 -14.37 6.68 -2.96
C VAL A 150 -12.87 6.57 -3.27
N THR A 151 -12.50 6.10 -4.46
CA THR A 151 -11.09 6.02 -4.87
C THR A 151 -10.45 7.41 -4.95
N LEU A 152 -11.12 8.40 -5.55
CA LEU A 152 -10.61 9.77 -5.64
C LEU A 152 -10.42 10.40 -4.25
N VAL A 153 -11.41 10.28 -3.37
CA VAL A 153 -11.32 10.84 -2.02
C VAL A 153 -10.22 10.16 -1.22
N THR A 154 -10.14 8.82 -1.25
CA THR A 154 -9.10 8.09 -0.52
C THR A 154 -7.71 8.35 -1.09
N ALA A 155 -7.58 8.49 -2.41
CA ALA A 155 -6.32 8.86 -3.07
C ALA A 155 -5.88 10.28 -2.67
N LEU A 156 -6.82 11.24 -2.62
CA LEU A 156 -6.50 12.60 -2.18
C LEU A 156 -6.03 12.63 -0.72
N VAL A 157 -6.72 11.93 0.18
CA VAL A 157 -6.32 11.82 1.59
C VAL A 157 -4.94 11.17 1.71
N ALA A 158 -4.70 10.08 0.98
CA ALA A 158 -3.40 9.41 0.97
C ALA A 158 -2.30 10.32 0.41
N LEU A 159 -2.57 11.06 -0.66
CA LEU A 159 -1.62 11.99 -1.28
C LEU A 159 -1.19 13.09 -0.30
N VAL A 160 -2.15 13.72 0.39
CA VAL A 160 -1.85 14.76 1.37
C VAL A 160 -1.05 14.19 2.54
N ALA A 161 -1.44 13.04 3.09
CA ALA A 161 -0.71 12.38 4.16
C ALA A 161 0.71 11.98 3.73
N SER A 162 0.86 11.42 2.52
CA SER A 162 2.15 11.06 1.94
C SER A 162 3.04 12.27 1.74
N ALA A 163 2.53 13.36 1.18
CA ALA A 163 3.30 14.57 0.92
C ALA A 163 3.94 15.13 2.21
N ILE A 164 3.24 15.05 3.34
CA ILE A 164 3.77 15.49 4.63
C ILE A 164 4.83 14.52 5.17
N LEU A 165 4.54 13.22 5.13
CA LEU A 165 5.42 12.22 5.73
C LEU A 165 6.65 11.88 4.88
N GLU A 166 6.60 12.16 3.57
CA GLU A 166 7.70 11.93 2.64
C GLU A 166 8.64 13.13 2.47
N LEU A 167 8.43 14.25 3.19
CA LEU A 167 9.32 15.40 3.11
C LEU A 167 10.81 15.03 3.28
N PRO A 168 11.24 14.19 4.24
CA PRO A 168 12.64 13.78 4.32
C PRO A 168 13.13 13.04 3.08
N ALA A 169 12.31 12.18 2.51
CA ALA A 169 12.63 11.44 1.29
C ALA A 169 12.71 12.37 0.07
N LEU A 170 11.84 13.39 -0.04
CA LEU A 170 11.87 14.38 -1.11
C LEU A 170 13.13 15.24 -1.05
N ILE A 171 13.51 15.71 0.14
CA ILE A 171 14.76 16.48 0.34
C ILE A 171 15.95 15.63 -0.09
N LEU A 172 16.01 14.39 0.36
CA LEU A 172 17.10 13.48 0.04
C LEU A 172 17.13 13.11 -1.45
N SER A 173 15.98 12.94 -2.08
CA SER A 173 15.85 12.72 -3.53
C SER A 173 16.41 13.89 -4.32
N THR A 174 16.09 15.12 -3.91
CA THR A 174 16.59 16.33 -4.56
C THR A 174 18.11 16.43 -4.41
N ALA A 175 18.64 16.18 -3.22
CA ALA A 175 20.09 16.17 -2.98
C ALA A 175 20.81 15.11 -3.82
N ASN A 176 20.25 13.89 -3.89
CA ASN A 176 20.79 12.83 -4.77
C ASN A 176 20.82 13.26 -6.24
N MET A 177 19.72 13.83 -6.73
CA MET A 177 19.59 14.24 -8.11
C MET A 177 20.60 15.35 -8.46
N GLN A 178 20.74 16.36 -7.61
CA GLN A 178 21.72 17.43 -7.77
C GLN A 178 23.14 16.89 -7.77
N ALA A 179 23.48 15.99 -6.84
CA ALA A 179 24.79 15.37 -6.78
C ALA A 179 25.13 14.59 -8.07
N GLN A 180 24.19 13.79 -8.58
CA GLN A 180 24.43 13.00 -9.78
C GLN A 180 24.53 13.86 -11.05
N VAL A 181 23.72 14.90 -11.14
CA VAL A 181 23.81 15.87 -12.26
C VAL A 181 25.12 16.63 -12.21
N GLY A 182 25.58 17.07 -11.03
CA GLY A 182 26.87 17.72 -10.86
C GLY A 182 28.04 16.83 -11.26
N LEU A 183 28.04 15.56 -10.82
CA LEU A 183 29.04 14.56 -11.22
C LEU A 183 29.06 14.36 -12.75
N ALA A 184 27.90 14.29 -13.38
CA ALA A 184 27.80 14.16 -14.85
C ALA A 184 28.28 15.41 -15.57
N ALA A 185 28.22 16.59 -14.96
CA ALA A 185 28.75 17.85 -15.47
C ALA A 185 30.26 18.04 -15.22
N GLY A 186 30.90 17.12 -14.47
CA GLY A 186 32.30 17.17 -14.11
C GLY A 186 32.60 17.92 -12.81
N ASP A 187 31.60 18.26 -12.03
CA ASP A 187 31.78 18.88 -10.72
C ASP A 187 32.28 17.84 -9.71
N ALA A 188 33.23 18.24 -8.86
CA ALA A 188 33.67 17.43 -7.73
C ALA A 188 32.60 17.52 -6.62
N VAL A 189 31.67 16.57 -6.62
CA VAL A 189 30.66 16.48 -5.56
C VAL A 189 31.13 15.50 -4.49
N ASP A 190 31.54 16.02 -3.35
CA ASP A 190 31.92 15.23 -2.17
C ASP A 190 30.66 14.77 -1.43
N LEU A 191 30.15 13.58 -1.81
CA LEU A 191 29.09 12.94 -1.04
C LEU A 191 29.72 12.25 0.19
N PRO A 192 29.12 12.39 1.39
CA PRO A 192 29.60 11.68 2.56
C PRO A 192 29.68 10.17 2.32
N GLU A 193 30.70 9.50 2.85
CA GLU A 193 30.88 8.04 2.71
C GLU A 193 29.63 7.24 3.12
N ASN A 194 28.92 7.75 4.13
CA ASN A 194 27.70 7.09 4.66
C ASN A 194 26.43 7.46 3.90
N PHE A 195 26.52 8.20 2.80
CA PHE A 195 25.33 8.71 2.10
C PHE A 195 24.39 7.60 1.58
N VAL A 196 24.96 6.49 1.15
CA VAL A 196 24.20 5.31 0.70
C VAL A 196 23.34 4.73 1.84
N TRP A 197 23.88 4.67 3.04
CA TRP A 197 23.16 4.20 4.23
C TRP A 197 22.09 5.17 4.72
N ILE A 198 22.35 6.48 4.63
CA ILE A 198 21.37 7.52 4.92
C ILE A 198 20.19 7.41 3.94
N ASN A 199 20.47 7.26 2.65
CA ASN A 199 19.44 7.00 1.63
C ASN A 199 18.61 5.77 1.98
N PHE A 200 19.26 4.64 2.18
CA PHE A 200 18.59 3.39 2.49
C PHE A 200 17.70 3.50 3.73
N ALA A 201 18.22 4.05 4.82
CA ALA A 201 17.48 4.21 6.06
C ALA A 201 16.28 5.14 5.91
N THR A 202 16.47 6.30 5.26
CA THR A 202 15.40 7.30 5.05
C THR A 202 14.30 6.75 4.16
N PHE A 203 14.65 6.19 3.01
CA PHE A 203 13.64 5.62 2.10
C PHE A 203 12.96 4.37 2.67
N SER A 204 13.65 3.57 3.49
CA SER A 204 13.02 2.46 4.21
C SER A 204 12.02 2.97 5.26
N PHE A 205 12.38 3.98 6.02
CA PHE A 205 11.50 4.57 7.03
C PHE A 205 10.26 5.22 6.38
N CYS A 206 10.46 6.04 5.36
CA CYS A 206 9.35 6.64 4.60
C CYS A 206 8.48 5.57 3.94
N GLY A 207 9.08 4.53 3.37
CA GLY A 207 8.36 3.38 2.81
C GLY A 207 7.51 2.63 3.83
N LEU A 208 7.99 2.51 5.09
CA LEU A 208 7.20 1.93 6.18
C LEU A 208 5.95 2.76 6.49
N LEU A 209 6.09 4.07 6.59
CA LEU A 209 4.97 4.99 6.83
C LEU A 209 3.97 4.96 5.66
N GLN A 210 4.49 5.01 4.45
CA GLN A 210 3.73 4.96 3.22
C GLN A 210 2.90 3.68 3.10
N ALA A 211 3.46 2.54 3.51
CA ALA A 211 2.74 1.27 3.54
C ALA A 211 1.41 1.38 4.30
N TYR A 212 1.44 1.95 5.50
CA TYR A 212 0.24 2.09 6.33
C TYR A 212 -0.72 3.19 5.85
N ILE A 213 -0.22 4.24 5.19
CA ILE A 213 -1.08 5.22 4.52
C ILE A 213 -1.86 4.54 3.39
N HIS A 214 -1.18 3.80 2.51
CA HIS A 214 -1.85 3.07 1.43
C HIS A 214 -2.79 1.97 1.96
N LEU A 215 -2.43 1.32 3.05
CA LEU A 215 -3.29 0.35 3.69
C LEU A 215 -4.64 0.97 4.11
N SER A 216 -4.62 2.21 4.61
CA SER A 216 -5.83 2.92 5.02
C SER A 216 -6.84 3.10 3.89
N THR A 217 -6.39 3.23 2.64
CA THR A 217 -7.27 3.42 1.46
C THR A 217 -8.04 2.16 1.10
N LEU A 218 -7.53 0.99 1.44
CA LEU A 218 -8.19 -0.29 1.13
C LEU A 218 -9.47 -0.49 1.95
N PHE A 219 -9.56 0.10 3.14
CA PHE A 219 -10.70 -0.09 4.04
C PHE A 219 -12.00 0.52 3.49
N PRO A 220 -12.05 1.78 3.08
CA PRO A 220 -13.24 2.34 2.43
C PRO A 220 -13.59 1.61 1.12
N LEU A 221 -12.61 1.24 0.30
CA LEU A 221 -12.84 0.50 -0.94
C LEU A 221 -13.50 -0.87 -0.69
N TYR A 222 -13.10 -1.55 0.37
CA TYR A 222 -13.71 -2.83 0.75
C TYR A 222 -15.16 -2.66 1.22
N TYR A 223 -15.49 -1.54 1.88
CA TYR A 223 -16.87 -1.20 2.23
C TYR A 223 -17.76 -0.95 1.01
N VAL A 224 -17.22 -0.37 -0.08
CA VAL A 224 -17.96 -0.25 -1.35
C VAL A 224 -18.39 -1.63 -1.85
N TRP A 225 -17.48 -2.59 -1.83
CA TRP A 225 -17.80 -3.98 -2.21
C TRP A 225 -18.86 -4.60 -1.29
N GLY A 226 -18.72 -4.47 0.03
CA GLY A 226 -19.71 -4.96 0.99
C GLY A 226 -21.11 -4.37 0.76
N ASN A 227 -21.18 -3.09 0.40
CA ASN A 227 -22.44 -2.42 0.05
C ASN A 227 -23.04 -2.98 -1.26
N THR A 228 -22.21 -3.23 -2.27
CA THR A 228 -22.64 -3.80 -3.55
C THR A 228 -23.21 -5.21 -3.40
N THR A 229 -22.57 -6.07 -2.64
CA THR A 229 -23.04 -7.44 -2.41
C THR A 229 -24.41 -7.48 -1.72
N LYS A 230 -24.65 -6.57 -0.79
CA LYS A 230 -25.96 -6.41 -0.13
C LYS A 230 -27.07 -5.93 -1.07
N MET A 231 -26.73 -5.01 -1.97
CA MET A 231 -27.68 -4.53 -2.99
C MET A 231 -28.10 -5.66 -3.96
N ILE A 232 -27.17 -6.52 -4.34
CA ILE A 232 -27.44 -7.66 -5.25
C ILE A 232 -28.32 -8.69 -4.54
N SER A 233 -28.05 -9.00 -3.26
CA SER A 233 -28.82 -9.99 -2.49
C SER A 233 -30.28 -9.58 -2.26
N ARG A 234 -30.58 -8.28 -2.28
CA ARG A 234 -31.96 -7.76 -2.12
C ARG A 234 -32.77 -7.79 -3.42
N LYS A 235 -32.12 -7.90 -4.57
CA LYS A 235 -32.81 -7.94 -5.88
C LYS A 235 -33.16 -9.36 -6.34
N LYS A 236 -32.71 -10.37 -5.59
CA LYS A 236 -33.10 -11.78 -5.73
C LYS A 236 -34.18 -12.13 -4.73
#